data_919ed83a2979512ebb96281a31fe928a
#
_entry.id   919ed83a2979512ebb96281a31fe928a
#
_cell.length_a   1.000
_cell.length_b   1.000
_cell.length_c   1.000
_cell.angle_alpha   90.00
_cell.angle_beta   90.00
_cell.angle_gamma   90.00
#
_symmetry.space_group_name_H-M   'P 1'
#
loop_
_entity.id
_entity.type
_entity.pdbx_description
1 polymer ?
#
loop_
_entity_poly.entity_id
_entity_poly.type
_entity_poly.pdbx_seq_one_letter_code
_entity_poly.pdbx_strand_id
1 'polypeptide(L)'
;MINQLAERTIARVLGIGSGFVAILVITGTVTDPVNVTKLFALGGVAAAAIAVLLAFGLQELWASSKALVIFVGLFLVASLNAIINSEAPLTQNLYGAYGRNTAFIAYLLLISVILSVAILRRENSFKYLIWGLFGAGFVNVFYCSWVIAFGEIIPWENPYGNILGTFGNPNFVGAFLGLFAASMIAYSFRQGISVPVRIGALVLFLVTIYAIIDSNAIQGRVVVAAGLGIVGFYLVRSKFDPMIAQVVYVLFVGVAGTFALLGALQIGPLTQYIYKTSVSLRGQYWQAGWNMGSDHPFTGVGFDTYGDWYRRARDTQALVMPGPNTTTNAAHNVPFDVFAFGGWPLFASYLAILSLSVIAIIKVTRRNRKYDAVFVTLTTAWTCYQLQSIISINQIGLAVWGWLFGGALIAYEVATRPKVDESQNVQSKGKRAPAKKKQGETVVTSTLLAGVGAVVGLLIAVPPYSADAKWRSALGSQDLNKIEAALVPGYLNPANSYKYANAVQLLESSKFFDISLKYAQIGVQFNPDNFDAWRVLYLISKSSPEEKALALENMKRLDPKNPNVLG
;
A
#
# COMPACT_ATOMS: atom_id res chain seq x y z
N MET A 1 14.90 9.24 -26.06
CA MET A 1 15.10 9.58 -24.62
C MET A 1 14.17 10.71 -24.24
N ILE A 2 13.49 10.57 -23.09
CA ILE A 2 12.64 11.64 -22.55
C ILE A 2 13.42 12.94 -22.37
N ASN A 3 12.75 14.07 -22.52
CA ASN A 3 13.33 15.38 -22.25
C ASN A 3 13.78 15.46 -20.76
N GLN A 4 14.99 16.01 -20.53
CA GLN A 4 15.58 16.14 -19.19
C GLN A 4 14.66 16.84 -18.19
N LEU A 5 13.93 17.85 -18.65
CA LEU A 5 13.07 18.65 -17.78
C LEU A 5 11.82 17.89 -17.37
N ALA A 6 11.17 17.17 -18.31
CA ALA A 6 10.03 16.31 -18.01
C ALA A 6 10.42 15.18 -17.04
N GLU A 7 11.56 14.51 -17.25
CA GLU A 7 12.10 13.50 -16.33
C GLU A 7 12.32 14.08 -14.93
N ARG A 8 12.92 15.28 -14.85
CA ARG A 8 13.15 15.94 -13.55
C ARG A 8 11.85 16.32 -12.86
N THR A 9 10.83 16.76 -13.61
CA THR A 9 9.50 17.04 -13.04
C THR A 9 8.88 15.78 -12.46
N ILE A 10 8.87 14.67 -13.20
CA ILE A 10 8.36 13.37 -12.71
C ILE A 10 9.11 12.93 -11.46
N ALA A 11 10.46 12.96 -11.47
CA ALA A 11 11.27 12.53 -10.35
C ALA A 11 11.03 13.37 -9.08
N ARG A 12 10.84 14.68 -9.22
CA ARG A 12 10.52 15.56 -8.10
C ARG A 12 9.11 15.35 -7.57
N VAL A 13 8.12 15.29 -8.46
CA VAL A 13 6.72 15.02 -8.09
C VAL A 13 6.62 13.71 -7.34
N LEU A 14 7.22 12.64 -7.86
CA LEU A 14 7.16 11.32 -7.22
C LEU A 14 7.99 11.26 -5.94
N GLY A 15 9.21 11.81 -5.90
CA GLY A 15 10.04 11.78 -4.70
C GLY A 15 9.43 12.56 -3.54
N ILE A 16 9.13 13.85 -3.76
CA ILE A 16 8.54 14.73 -2.73
C ILE A 16 7.12 14.30 -2.42
N GLY A 17 6.34 14.01 -3.47
CA GLY A 17 4.93 13.64 -3.33
C GLY A 17 4.74 12.32 -2.58
N SER A 18 5.54 11.28 -2.85
CA SER A 18 5.46 10.02 -2.07
C SER A 18 5.84 10.23 -0.61
N GLY A 19 6.82 11.11 -0.34
CA GLY A 19 7.13 11.55 1.02
C GLY A 19 5.92 12.21 1.68
N PHE A 20 5.25 13.11 0.98
CA PHE A 20 4.04 13.78 1.46
C PHE A 20 2.89 12.78 1.73
N VAL A 21 2.64 11.84 0.81
CA VAL A 21 1.65 10.75 1.01
C VAL A 21 1.94 9.96 2.29
N ALA A 22 3.21 9.66 2.56
CA ALA A 22 3.58 8.88 3.74
C ALA A 22 3.33 9.64 5.05
N ILE A 23 3.56 10.96 5.09
CA ILE A 23 3.48 11.75 6.33
C ILE A 23 2.13 12.44 6.56
N LEU A 24 1.28 12.59 5.52
CA LEU A 24 0.04 13.35 5.64
C LEU A 24 -0.95 12.66 6.56
N VAL A 25 -1.40 13.39 7.57
CA VAL A 25 -2.48 13.06 8.50
C VAL A 25 -3.34 14.30 8.68
N ILE A 26 -4.66 14.16 8.60
CA ILE A 26 -5.61 15.27 8.83
C ILE A 26 -6.60 14.81 9.88
N THR A 27 -6.53 15.42 11.06
CA THR A 27 -7.45 15.15 12.19
C THR A 27 -8.52 16.23 12.30
N GLY A 28 -9.61 15.93 13.01
CA GLY A 28 -10.69 16.88 13.30
C GLY A 28 -11.70 17.07 12.17
N THR A 29 -11.32 16.92 10.91
CA THR A 29 -12.21 17.11 9.75
C THR A 29 -12.77 15.81 9.19
N VAL A 30 -12.09 14.68 9.37
CA VAL A 30 -12.48 13.34 8.93
C VAL A 30 -12.50 12.37 10.11
N THR A 31 -13.19 11.25 9.96
CA THR A 31 -13.22 10.17 10.95
C THR A 31 -11.99 9.27 10.82
N ASP A 32 -11.56 8.98 9.57
CA ASP A 32 -10.29 8.29 9.28
C ASP A 32 -9.20 9.30 8.89
N PRO A 33 -8.33 9.72 9.83
CA PRO A 33 -7.33 10.75 9.56
C PRO A 33 -6.18 10.28 8.68
N VAL A 34 -6.09 8.99 8.37
CA VAL A 34 -4.92 8.36 7.74
C VAL A 34 -5.23 7.88 6.32
N ASN A 35 -6.15 6.92 6.15
CA ASN A 35 -6.27 6.21 4.86
C ASN A 35 -6.95 7.04 3.79
N VAL A 36 -8.10 7.68 4.07
CA VAL A 36 -8.76 8.57 3.10
C VAL A 36 -7.86 9.76 2.75
N THR A 37 -7.11 10.28 3.72
CA THR A 37 -6.18 11.39 3.54
C THR A 37 -5.01 11.01 2.63
N LYS A 38 -4.44 9.83 2.83
CA LYS A 38 -3.34 9.32 2.00
C LYS A 38 -3.81 8.94 0.59
N LEU A 39 -5.03 8.41 0.43
CA LEU A 39 -5.61 8.17 -0.90
C LEU A 39 -5.77 9.49 -1.66
N PHE A 40 -6.30 10.52 -1.01
CA PHE A 40 -6.46 11.85 -1.59
C PHE A 40 -5.11 12.43 -2.05
N ALA A 41 -4.08 12.38 -1.20
CA ALA A 41 -2.73 12.84 -1.55
C ALA A 41 -2.12 12.02 -2.70
N LEU A 42 -2.26 10.70 -2.68
CA LEU A 42 -1.77 9.81 -3.74
C LEU A 42 -2.42 10.15 -5.09
N GLY A 43 -3.72 10.49 -5.08
CA GLY A 43 -4.44 10.95 -6.28
C GLY A 43 -3.72 12.10 -6.97
N GLY A 44 -3.43 13.16 -6.23
CA GLY A 44 -2.72 14.32 -6.75
C GLY A 44 -1.31 13.99 -7.28
N VAL A 45 -0.55 13.23 -6.51
CA VAL A 45 0.84 12.87 -6.85
C VAL A 45 0.93 11.96 -8.07
N ALA A 46 0.15 10.89 -8.09
CA ALA A 46 0.18 9.90 -9.16
C ALA A 46 -0.32 10.48 -10.49
N ALA A 47 -1.42 11.23 -10.45
CA ALA A 47 -1.98 11.83 -11.65
C ALA A 47 -1.11 12.98 -12.19
N ALA A 48 -0.43 13.74 -11.34
CA ALA A 48 0.57 14.71 -11.77
C ALA A 48 1.71 14.05 -12.54
N ALA A 49 2.23 12.94 -12.05
CA ALA A 49 3.35 12.24 -12.69
C ALA A 49 2.93 11.58 -14.00
N ILE A 50 1.76 10.90 -14.04
CA ILE A 50 1.28 10.22 -15.25
C ILE A 50 0.92 11.21 -16.36
N ALA A 51 0.39 12.40 -16.04
CA ALA A 51 0.10 13.44 -17.03
C ALA A 51 1.36 13.88 -17.78
N VAL A 52 2.48 14.06 -17.08
CA VAL A 52 3.77 14.37 -17.70
C VAL A 52 4.31 13.19 -18.50
N LEU A 53 4.17 11.95 -18.00
CA LEU A 53 4.55 10.74 -18.73
C LEU A 53 3.80 10.64 -20.06
N LEU A 54 2.48 10.77 -20.04
CA LEU A 54 1.64 10.65 -21.24
C LEU A 54 2.03 11.68 -22.32
N ALA A 55 2.37 12.90 -21.90
CA ALA A 55 2.75 13.97 -22.83
C ALA A 55 4.17 13.81 -23.40
N PHE A 56 5.13 13.31 -22.62
CA PHE A 56 6.54 13.37 -22.99
C PHE A 56 7.29 12.04 -22.96
N GLY A 57 6.73 10.99 -22.37
CA GLY A 57 7.46 9.75 -22.07
C GLY A 57 6.87 8.47 -22.62
N LEU A 58 5.70 8.50 -23.27
CA LEU A 58 4.98 7.28 -23.67
C LEU A 58 5.79 6.41 -24.65
N GLN A 59 6.42 7.02 -25.64
CA GLN A 59 7.27 6.29 -26.60
C GLN A 59 8.49 5.67 -25.92
N GLU A 60 9.13 6.39 -24.99
CA GLU A 60 10.26 5.88 -24.23
C GLU A 60 9.84 4.71 -23.32
N LEU A 61 8.69 4.83 -22.65
CA LEU A 61 8.13 3.77 -21.81
C LEU A 61 7.91 2.49 -22.63
N TRP A 62 7.26 2.61 -23.78
CA TRP A 62 7.02 1.47 -24.67
C TRP A 62 8.33 0.85 -25.18
N ALA A 63 9.28 1.66 -25.63
CA ALA A 63 10.54 1.18 -26.16
C ALA A 63 11.42 0.48 -25.13
N SER A 64 11.42 0.97 -23.89
CA SER A 64 12.36 0.49 -22.86
C SER A 64 11.76 -0.50 -21.86
N SER A 65 10.43 -0.48 -21.68
CA SER A 65 9.73 -1.23 -20.62
C SER A 65 8.43 -1.87 -21.14
N LYS A 66 8.44 -2.38 -22.37
CA LYS A 66 7.28 -3.00 -23.02
C LYS A 66 6.61 -4.07 -22.18
N ALA A 67 7.38 -4.94 -21.54
CA ALA A 67 6.84 -5.99 -20.67
C ALA A 67 6.05 -5.41 -19.49
N LEU A 68 6.52 -4.31 -18.88
CA LEU A 68 5.81 -3.63 -17.80
C LEU A 68 4.45 -3.09 -18.30
N VAL A 69 4.41 -2.46 -19.49
CA VAL A 69 3.16 -1.94 -20.06
C VAL A 69 2.17 -3.07 -20.33
N ILE A 70 2.65 -4.20 -20.87
CA ILE A 70 1.80 -5.37 -21.13
C ILE A 70 1.23 -5.94 -19.82
N PHE A 71 2.08 -6.19 -18.81
CA PHE A 71 1.61 -6.77 -17.55
C PHE A 71 0.69 -5.82 -16.77
N VAL A 72 0.93 -4.51 -16.83
CA VAL A 72 0.00 -3.51 -16.30
C VAL A 72 -1.33 -3.55 -17.06
N GLY A 73 -1.32 -3.66 -18.38
CA GLY A 73 -2.53 -3.83 -19.17
C GLY A 73 -3.32 -5.07 -18.78
N LEU A 74 -2.65 -6.22 -18.60
CA LEU A 74 -3.28 -7.46 -18.12
C LEU A 74 -3.85 -7.30 -16.70
N PHE A 75 -3.13 -6.63 -15.79
CA PHE A 75 -3.61 -6.34 -14.45
C PHE A 75 -4.89 -5.48 -14.48
N LEU A 76 -4.93 -4.44 -15.33
CA LEU A 76 -6.13 -3.60 -15.47
C LEU A 76 -7.32 -4.36 -16.06
N VAL A 77 -7.09 -5.20 -17.07
CA VAL A 77 -8.15 -6.05 -17.64
C VAL A 77 -8.68 -7.04 -16.60
N ALA A 78 -7.79 -7.71 -15.86
CA ALA A 78 -8.19 -8.61 -14.78
C ALA A 78 -8.92 -7.86 -13.65
N SER A 79 -8.50 -6.62 -13.34
CA SER A 79 -9.20 -5.77 -12.36
C SER A 79 -10.61 -5.43 -12.79
N LEU A 80 -10.81 -5.05 -14.05
CA LEU A 80 -12.14 -4.75 -14.59
C LEU A 80 -13.02 -6.01 -14.59
N ASN A 81 -12.45 -7.16 -14.94
CA ASN A 81 -13.16 -8.44 -14.87
C ASN A 81 -13.62 -8.75 -13.43
N ALA A 82 -12.76 -8.54 -12.44
CA ALA A 82 -13.10 -8.71 -11.03
C ALA A 82 -14.25 -7.79 -10.57
N ILE A 83 -14.20 -6.51 -10.99
CA ILE A 83 -15.24 -5.52 -10.64
C ILE A 83 -16.60 -5.86 -11.28
N ILE A 84 -16.59 -6.22 -12.57
CA ILE A 84 -17.83 -6.52 -13.32
C ILE A 84 -18.54 -7.75 -12.76
N ASN A 85 -17.79 -8.73 -12.28
CA ASN A 85 -18.33 -9.98 -11.74
C ASN A 85 -18.48 -9.97 -10.20
N SER A 86 -18.19 -8.85 -9.54
CA SER A 86 -18.34 -8.72 -8.09
C SER A 86 -19.79 -8.44 -7.71
N GLU A 87 -20.28 -9.12 -6.68
CA GLU A 87 -21.61 -8.88 -6.07
C GLU A 87 -21.60 -7.64 -5.14
N ALA A 88 -20.41 -7.17 -4.75
CA ALA A 88 -20.29 -6.04 -3.85
C ALA A 88 -20.61 -4.69 -4.55
N PRO A 89 -21.02 -3.67 -3.79
CA PRO A 89 -21.30 -2.36 -4.34
C PRO A 89 -20.13 -1.78 -5.15
N LEU A 90 -20.44 -1.13 -6.28
CA LEU A 90 -19.43 -0.53 -7.15
C LEU A 90 -18.55 0.48 -6.39
N THR A 91 -19.12 1.25 -5.46
CA THR A 91 -18.35 2.21 -4.65
C THR A 91 -17.31 1.54 -3.77
N GLN A 92 -17.58 0.33 -3.25
CA GLN A 92 -16.62 -0.47 -2.51
C GLN A 92 -15.52 -1.02 -3.43
N ASN A 93 -15.86 -1.57 -4.60
CA ASN A 93 -14.88 -2.03 -5.57
C ASN A 93 -13.96 -0.90 -6.09
N LEU A 94 -14.45 0.34 -6.16
CA LEU A 94 -13.67 1.49 -6.60
C LEU A 94 -12.81 2.08 -5.49
N TYR A 95 -13.37 2.37 -4.32
CA TYR A 95 -12.72 3.12 -3.25
C TYR A 95 -12.31 2.27 -2.05
N GLY A 96 -12.86 1.07 -1.91
CA GLY A 96 -12.57 0.15 -0.81
C GLY A 96 -13.53 0.25 0.36
N ALA A 97 -13.37 -0.70 1.28
CA ALA A 97 -14.04 -0.68 2.57
C ALA A 97 -13.58 0.52 3.40
N TYR A 98 -14.46 1.02 4.25
CA TYR A 98 -14.15 2.11 5.16
C TYR A 98 -12.94 1.78 6.04
N GLY A 99 -12.03 2.75 6.19
CA GLY A 99 -10.79 2.59 6.97
C GLY A 99 -9.69 1.79 6.26
N ARG A 100 -9.89 1.39 4.98
CA ARG A 100 -8.88 0.75 4.13
C ARG A 100 -8.51 1.57 2.92
N ASN A 101 -9.49 1.84 2.06
CA ASN A 101 -9.35 2.63 0.84
C ASN A 101 -8.27 2.10 -0.11
N THR A 102 -8.14 0.76 -0.20
CA THR A 102 -7.12 0.05 -0.97
C THR A 102 -7.68 -0.74 -2.16
N ALA A 103 -8.81 -0.28 -2.72
CA ALA A 103 -9.45 -0.88 -3.87
C ALA A 103 -8.90 -0.37 -5.22
N PHE A 104 -9.65 -0.55 -6.29
CA PHE A 104 -9.22 -0.33 -7.67
C PHE A 104 -8.57 1.04 -7.91
N ILE A 105 -9.15 2.14 -7.39
CA ILE A 105 -8.59 3.49 -7.58
C ILE A 105 -7.20 3.60 -6.95
N ALA A 106 -6.97 3.02 -5.78
CA ALA A 106 -5.64 3.01 -5.16
C ALA A 106 -4.62 2.26 -6.03
N TYR A 107 -4.97 1.08 -6.57
CA TYR A 107 -4.09 0.35 -7.49
C TYR A 107 -3.86 1.09 -8.80
N LEU A 108 -4.87 1.74 -9.38
CA LEU A 108 -4.73 2.56 -10.60
C LEU A 108 -3.72 3.70 -10.38
N LEU A 109 -3.78 4.36 -9.23
CA LEU A 109 -2.83 5.41 -8.85
C LEU A 109 -1.42 4.85 -8.62
N LEU A 110 -1.28 3.72 -7.95
CA LEU A 110 0.01 3.04 -7.75
C LEU A 110 0.62 2.55 -9.08
N ILE A 111 -0.20 2.07 -10.00
CA ILE A 111 0.20 1.76 -11.38
C ILE A 111 0.71 3.01 -12.10
N SER A 112 0.05 4.15 -11.91
CA SER A 112 0.50 5.42 -12.47
C SER A 112 1.88 5.83 -11.94
N VAL A 113 2.17 5.54 -10.67
CA VAL A 113 3.49 5.75 -10.05
C VAL A 113 4.55 4.86 -10.71
N ILE A 114 4.34 3.54 -10.80
CA ILE A 114 5.35 2.62 -11.34
C ILE A 114 5.63 2.90 -12.83
N LEU A 115 4.61 3.19 -13.64
CA LEU A 115 4.79 3.55 -15.04
C LEU A 115 5.58 4.85 -15.20
N SER A 116 5.26 5.87 -14.37
CA SER A 116 5.91 7.17 -14.45
C SER A 116 7.38 7.12 -14.03
N VAL A 117 7.73 6.31 -13.03
CA VAL A 117 9.11 6.17 -12.58
C VAL A 117 9.95 5.30 -13.52
N ALA A 118 9.33 4.37 -14.26
CA ALA A 118 10.03 3.42 -15.16
C ALA A 118 10.79 4.11 -16.32
N ILE A 119 10.50 5.39 -16.60
CA ILE A 119 11.19 6.15 -17.63
C ILE A 119 12.39 6.96 -17.13
N LEU A 120 12.72 6.95 -15.85
CA LEU A 120 13.86 7.68 -15.30
C LEU A 120 15.17 7.08 -15.80
N ARG A 121 16.14 7.96 -16.17
CA ARG A 121 17.43 7.54 -16.73
C ARG A 121 18.64 8.18 -16.05
N ARG A 122 18.44 9.29 -15.34
CA ARG A 122 19.53 10.06 -14.76
C ARG A 122 19.70 9.75 -13.28
N GLU A 123 20.94 9.64 -12.82
CA GLU A 123 21.27 9.38 -11.41
C GLU A 123 20.58 10.36 -10.46
N ASN A 124 20.54 11.64 -10.79
CA ASN A 124 19.88 12.64 -9.96
C ASN A 124 18.36 12.41 -9.85
N SER A 125 17.72 11.80 -10.84
CA SER A 125 16.30 11.46 -10.78
C SER A 125 16.04 10.41 -9.70
N PHE A 126 16.88 9.38 -9.60
CA PHE A 126 16.78 8.37 -8.54
C PHE A 126 17.07 8.95 -7.15
N LYS A 127 17.99 9.92 -7.06
CA LYS A 127 18.28 10.61 -5.79
C LYS A 127 17.07 11.38 -5.25
N TYR A 128 16.24 12.01 -6.10
CA TYR A 128 15.00 12.65 -5.64
C TYR A 128 14.05 11.65 -4.96
N LEU A 129 13.96 10.42 -5.46
CA LEU A 129 13.14 9.37 -4.85
C LEU A 129 13.67 8.98 -3.47
N ILE A 130 14.98 8.77 -3.36
CA ILE A 130 15.66 8.44 -2.09
C ILE A 130 15.50 9.58 -1.07
N TRP A 131 15.67 10.83 -1.49
CA TRP A 131 15.49 11.98 -0.61
C TRP A 131 14.04 12.16 -0.14
N GLY A 132 13.05 11.80 -0.98
CA GLY A 132 11.66 11.75 -0.56
C GLY A 132 11.41 10.75 0.58
N LEU A 133 11.98 9.54 0.46
CA LEU A 133 11.95 8.55 1.54
C LEU A 133 12.65 9.05 2.81
N PHE A 134 13.84 9.66 2.65
CA PHE A 134 14.61 10.14 3.80
C PHE A 134 13.90 11.30 4.52
N GLY A 135 13.26 12.22 3.76
CA GLY A 135 12.44 13.28 4.34
C GLY A 135 11.26 12.74 5.15
N ALA A 136 10.51 11.78 4.57
CA ALA A 136 9.40 11.15 5.27
C ALA A 136 9.85 10.34 6.49
N GLY A 137 10.99 9.65 6.38
CA GLY A 137 11.59 8.90 7.48
C GLY A 137 12.02 9.80 8.62
N PHE A 138 12.70 10.90 8.30
CA PHE A 138 13.12 11.90 9.30
C PHE A 138 11.93 12.49 10.06
N VAL A 139 10.86 12.87 9.34
CA VAL A 139 9.63 13.40 9.97
C VAL A 139 9.01 12.37 10.92
N ASN A 140 8.93 11.11 10.51
CA ASN A 140 8.38 10.06 11.39
C ASN A 140 9.28 9.75 12.58
N VAL A 141 10.61 9.72 12.42
CA VAL A 141 11.54 9.52 13.55
C VAL A 141 11.41 10.67 14.53
N PHE A 142 11.38 11.92 14.04
CA PHE A 142 11.22 13.09 14.89
C PHE A 142 9.88 13.04 15.66
N TYR A 143 8.76 12.78 14.95
CA TYR A 143 7.45 12.67 15.57
C TYR A 143 7.38 11.55 16.60
N CYS A 144 7.85 10.34 16.25
CA CYS A 144 7.88 9.23 17.20
C CYS A 144 8.74 9.53 18.43
N SER A 145 9.91 10.15 18.24
CA SER A 145 10.78 10.55 19.35
C SER A 145 10.11 11.59 20.25
N TRP A 146 9.37 12.53 19.66
CA TRP A 146 8.58 13.50 20.41
C TRP A 146 7.50 12.81 21.26
N VAL A 147 6.72 11.88 20.64
CA VAL A 147 5.64 11.15 21.34
C VAL A 147 6.21 10.33 22.51
N ILE A 148 7.37 9.69 22.33
CA ILE A 148 8.03 8.94 23.38
C ILE A 148 8.47 9.85 24.55
N ALA A 149 8.97 11.05 24.25
CA ALA A 149 9.50 11.94 25.26
C ALA A 149 8.44 12.82 25.96
N PHE A 150 7.41 13.24 25.24
CA PHE A 150 6.48 14.30 25.66
C PHE A 150 5.01 13.90 25.54
N GLY A 151 4.70 12.76 24.95
CA GLY A 151 3.34 12.31 24.69
C GLY A 151 2.79 12.76 23.34
N GLU A 152 1.55 12.36 23.06
CA GLU A 152 0.88 12.51 21.76
C GLU A 152 0.49 13.96 21.51
N ILE A 153 0.81 14.49 20.33
CA ILE A 153 0.47 15.86 19.89
C ILE A 153 -0.64 15.88 18.84
N ILE A 154 -0.90 14.76 18.17
CA ILE A 154 -2.00 14.63 17.23
C ILE A 154 -3.24 14.17 18.00
N PRO A 155 -4.38 14.92 17.93
CA PRO A 155 -5.57 14.60 18.70
C PRO A 155 -6.36 13.44 18.06
N TRP A 156 -5.84 12.22 18.18
CA TRP A 156 -6.51 10.99 17.73
C TRP A 156 -6.58 9.94 18.86
N GLU A 157 -7.52 9.03 18.75
CA GLU A 157 -7.60 7.89 19.65
C GLU A 157 -6.49 6.89 19.36
N ASN A 158 -5.80 6.44 20.41
CA ASN A 158 -4.76 5.44 20.30
C ASN A 158 -5.16 4.16 21.06
N PRO A 159 -5.83 3.20 20.38
CA PRO A 159 -6.28 1.96 21.00
C PRO A 159 -5.14 0.98 21.30
N TYR A 160 -3.93 1.25 20.80
CA TYR A 160 -2.79 0.33 20.91
C TYR A 160 -1.87 0.61 22.10
N GLY A 161 -1.91 1.83 22.65
CA GLY A 161 -0.98 2.26 23.72
C GLY A 161 0.50 2.37 23.29
N ASN A 162 0.82 2.25 21.99
CA ASN A 162 2.16 2.34 21.41
C ASN A 162 2.22 3.51 20.41
N ILE A 163 3.42 3.91 19.98
CA ILE A 163 3.55 4.95 18.96
C ILE A 163 2.89 4.55 17.65
N LEU A 164 2.16 5.46 17.05
CA LEU A 164 1.42 5.27 15.80
C LEU A 164 2.15 5.82 14.57
N GLY A 165 3.08 6.77 14.77
CA GLY A 165 3.65 7.55 13.70
C GLY A 165 2.57 8.23 12.86
N THR A 166 2.91 8.69 11.67
CA THR A 166 1.91 9.22 10.72
C THR A 166 1.11 8.13 10.00
N PHE A 167 1.24 6.88 10.41
CA PHE A 167 0.58 5.72 9.82
C PHE A 167 -0.66 5.25 10.59
N GLY A 168 -0.88 5.77 11.79
CA GLY A 168 -2.04 5.42 12.63
C GLY A 168 -2.04 3.98 13.17
N ASN A 169 -0.91 3.26 13.04
CA ASN A 169 -0.79 1.88 13.51
C ASN A 169 0.68 1.53 13.81
N PRO A 170 0.98 0.90 14.96
CA PRO A 170 2.35 0.53 15.35
C PRO A 170 3.06 -0.38 14.35
N ASN A 171 2.34 -1.31 13.71
CA ASN A 171 2.94 -2.22 12.73
C ASN A 171 3.38 -1.48 11.46
N PHE A 172 2.59 -0.50 11.01
CA PHE A 172 2.91 0.26 9.80
C PHE A 172 4.05 1.23 10.03
N VAL A 173 4.05 1.97 11.15
CA VAL A 173 5.17 2.86 11.47
C VAL A 173 6.44 2.06 11.71
N GLY A 174 6.39 0.95 12.44
CA GLY A 174 7.54 0.08 12.65
C GLY A 174 8.14 -0.43 11.33
N ALA A 175 7.30 -0.91 10.40
CA ALA A 175 7.73 -1.35 9.08
C ALA A 175 8.35 -0.22 8.25
N PHE A 176 7.74 0.96 8.25
CA PHE A 176 8.25 2.13 7.54
C PHE A 176 9.61 2.60 8.11
N LEU A 177 9.73 2.68 9.43
CA LEU A 177 10.98 3.01 10.11
C LEU A 177 12.08 1.99 9.81
N GLY A 178 11.73 0.69 9.75
CA GLY A 178 12.67 -0.37 9.38
C GLY A 178 13.17 -0.23 7.94
N LEU A 179 12.27 0.04 7.01
CA LEU A 179 12.59 0.33 5.60
C LEU A 179 13.48 1.57 5.47
N PHE A 180 13.12 2.66 6.16
CA PHE A 180 13.90 3.89 6.18
C PHE A 180 15.31 3.67 6.74
N ALA A 181 15.42 3.06 7.93
CA ALA A 181 16.69 2.84 8.62
C ALA A 181 17.68 2.04 7.76
N ALA A 182 17.23 0.91 7.19
CA ALA A 182 18.06 0.08 6.34
C ALA A 182 18.49 0.81 5.05
N SER A 183 17.57 1.56 4.43
CA SER A 183 17.85 2.34 3.22
C SER A 183 18.84 3.48 3.48
N MET A 184 18.74 4.13 4.63
CA MET A 184 19.68 5.18 5.03
C MET A 184 21.09 4.61 5.26
N ILE A 185 21.20 3.46 5.92
CA ILE A 185 22.49 2.76 6.07
C ILE A 185 23.05 2.37 4.70
N ALA A 186 22.21 1.81 3.79
CA ALA A 186 22.65 1.50 2.43
C ALA A 186 23.26 2.72 1.73
N TYR A 187 22.60 3.88 1.83
CA TYR A 187 23.08 5.11 1.18
C TYR A 187 24.31 5.70 1.84
N SER A 188 24.53 5.50 3.16
CA SER A 188 25.68 6.04 3.91
C SER A 188 27.03 5.50 3.44
N PHE A 189 27.05 4.34 2.75
CA PHE A 189 28.27 3.79 2.12
C PHE A 189 28.61 4.43 0.77
N ARG A 190 27.87 5.46 0.34
CA ARG A 190 28.19 6.19 -0.89
C ARG A 190 29.58 6.85 -0.79
N GLN A 191 30.35 6.74 -1.86
CA GLN A 191 31.65 7.42 -1.96
C GLN A 191 31.45 8.94 -1.89
N GLY A 192 32.40 9.63 -1.23
CA GLY A 192 32.36 11.09 -1.09
C GLY A 192 31.49 11.63 0.05
N ILE A 193 30.78 10.79 0.80
CA ILE A 193 30.09 11.22 2.02
C ILE A 193 31.13 11.44 3.13
N SER A 194 31.09 12.64 3.76
CA SER A 194 31.99 13.00 4.86
C SER A 194 31.71 12.16 6.12
N VAL A 195 32.74 12.02 6.96
CA VAL A 195 32.64 11.26 8.23
C VAL A 195 31.55 11.81 9.16
N PRO A 196 31.42 13.13 9.37
CA PRO A 196 30.34 13.67 10.22
C PRO A 196 28.93 13.27 9.75
N VAL A 197 28.69 13.26 8.42
CA VAL A 197 27.40 12.84 7.86
C VAL A 197 27.15 11.34 8.11
N ARG A 198 28.16 10.50 8.04
CA ARG A 198 28.03 9.07 8.39
C ARG A 198 27.75 8.86 9.87
N ILE A 199 28.40 9.61 10.74
CA ILE A 199 28.13 9.59 12.19
C ILE A 199 26.68 10.04 12.44
N GLY A 200 26.23 11.12 11.82
CA GLY A 200 24.85 11.58 11.91
C GLY A 200 23.83 10.52 11.44
N ALA A 201 24.13 9.83 10.34
CA ALA A 201 23.29 8.71 9.88
C ALA A 201 23.28 7.54 10.88
N LEU A 202 24.41 7.22 11.50
CA LEU A 202 24.45 6.17 12.53
C LEU A 202 23.65 6.57 13.79
N VAL A 203 23.77 7.80 14.24
CA VAL A 203 22.99 8.31 15.39
C VAL A 203 21.49 8.24 15.07
N LEU A 204 21.10 8.75 13.90
CA LEU A 204 19.70 8.69 13.45
C LEU A 204 19.20 7.26 13.30
N PHE A 205 20.04 6.33 12.85
CA PHE A 205 19.75 4.90 12.82
C PHE A 205 19.45 4.35 14.21
N LEU A 206 20.29 4.65 15.21
CA LEU A 206 20.08 4.18 16.58
C LEU A 206 18.79 4.74 17.20
N VAL A 207 18.49 6.02 16.97
CA VAL A 207 17.21 6.64 17.38
C VAL A 207 16.04 5.96 16.69
N THR A 208 16.18 5.63 15.41
CA THR A 208 15.13 4.92 14.64
C THR A 208 14.92 3.50 15.20
N ILE A 209 16.00 2.79 15.55
CA ILE A 209 15.88 1.45 16.18
C ILE A 209 15.16 1.55 17.52
N TYR A 210 15.46 2.58 18.33
CA TYR A 210 14.75 2.79 19.58
C TYR A 210 13.24 3.00 19.35
N ALA A 211 12.86 3.84 18.40
CA ALA A 211 11.45 4.02 18.01
C ALA A 211 10.79 2.72 17.50
N ILE A 212 11.51 1.89 16.72
CA ILE A 212 11.01 0.57 16.28
C ILE A 212 10.76 -0.35 17.48
N ILE A 213 11.63 -0.35 18.47
CA ILE A 213 11.48 -1.15 19.68
C ILE A 213 10.26 -0.68 20.47
N ASP A 214 10.12 0.62 20.68
CA ASP A 214 9.02 1.26 21.41
C ASP A 214 7.65 1.07 20.73
N SER A 215 7.60 1.01 19.39
CA SER A 215 6.38 0.66 18.65
C SER A 215 5.84 -0.73 19.00
N ASN A 216 6.63 -1.57 19.67
CA ASN A 216 6.33 -2.96 19.98
C ASN A 216 5.95 -3.82 18.75
N ALA A 217 6.28 -3.35 17.54
CA ALA A 217 6.01 -4.04 16.28
C ALA A 217 7.17 -4.97 15.88
N ILE A 218 6.94 -6.28 15.93
CA ILE A 218 7.93 -7.27 15.45
C ILE A 218 8.26 -7.05 13.98
N GLN A 219 7.27 -6.66 13.20
CA GLN A 219 7.39 -6.40 11.77
C GLN A 219 8.52 -5.41 11.45
N GLY A 220 8.65 -4.30 12.19
CA GLY A 220 9.72 -3.33 12.00
C GLY A 220 11.11 -3.92 12.25
N ARG A 221 11.25 -4.74 13.30
CA ARG A 221 12.50 -5.44 13.63
C ARG A 221 12.93 -6.40 12.53
N VAL A 222 12.00 -7.18 11.99
CA VAL A 222 12.26 -8.12 10.88
C VAL A 222 12.65 -7.37 9.61
N VAL A 223 11.95 -6.29 9.28
CA VAL A 223 12.22 -5.48 8.09
C VAL A 223 13.61 -4.85 8.14
N VAL A 224 14.00 -4.24 9.28
CA VAL A 224 15.34 -3.63 9.40
C VAL A 224 16.45 -4.68 9.35
N ALA A 225 16.26 -5.83 10.00
CA ALA A 225 17.25 -6.91 10.00
C ALA A 225 17.48 -7.47 8.58
N ALA A 226 16.40 -7.72 7.83
CA ALA A 226 16.47 -8.17 6.46
C ALA A 226 17.12 -7.11 5.55
N GLY A 227 16.78 -5.83 5.71
CA GLY A 227 17.38 -4.74 4.97
C GLY A 227 18.88 -4.60 5.21
N LEU A 228 19.33 -4.72 6.47
CA LEU A 228 20.76 -4.74 6.80
C LEU A 228 21.47 -5.98 6.21
N GLY A 229 20.79 -7.13 6.16
CA GLY A 229 21.29 -8.32 5.46
C GLY A 229 21.58 -8.05 3.98
N ILE A 230 20.66 -7.34 3.28
CA ILE A 230 20.86 -6.94 1.88
C ILE A 230 22.08 -6.00 1.75
N VAL A 231 22.18 -5.01 2.60
CA VAL A 231 23.34 -4.08 2.60
C VAL A 231 24.63 -4.86 2.82
N GLY A 232 24.65 -5.78 3.80
CA GLY A 232 25.79 -6.65 4.10
C GLY A 232 26.19 -7.50 2.90
N PHE A 233 25.23 -8.10 2.20
CA PHE A 233 25.49 -8.86 0.97
C PHE A 233 26.23 -8.03 -0.07
N TYR A 234 25.77 -6.82 -0.38
CA TYR A 234 26.43 -5.98 -1.38
C TYR A 234 27.80 -5.46 -0.93
N LEU A 235 27.99 -5.22 0.38
CA LEU A 235 29.30 -4.87 0.92
C LEU A 235 30.29 -6.04 0.79
N VAL A 236 29.90 -7.25 1.20
CA VAL A 236 30.73 -8.46 1.06
C VAL A 236 31.04 -8.73 -0.41
N ARG A 237 30.02 -8.69 -1.28
CA ARG A 237 30.18 -8.87 -2.73
C ARG A 237 31.15 -7.88 -3.35
N SER A 238 31.21 -6.64 -2.85
CA SER A 238 32.10 -5.61 -3.40
C SER A 238 33.58 -5.78 -3.00
N LYS A 239 33.83 -6.45 -1.88
CA LYS A 239 35.17 -6.62 -1.30
C LYS A 239 35.76 -8.01 -1.55
N PHE A 240 34.92 -9.03 -1.63
CA PHE A 240 35.31 -10.43 -1.77
C PHE A 240 34.86 -11.01 -3.10
N ASP A 241 35.23 -12.25 -3.39
CA ASP A 241 34.75 -12.95 -4.56
C ASP A 241 33.21 -13.01 -4.56
N PRO A 242 32.54 -12.77 -5.71
CA PRO A 242 31.08 -12.79 -5.77
C PRO A 242 30.43 -14.11 -5.35
N MET A 243 31.10 -15.24 -5.58
CA MET A 243 30.60 -16.55 -5.16
C MET A 243 30.61 -16.67 -3.64
N ILE A 244 31.71 -16.24 -2.97
CA ILE A 244 31.79 -16.23 -1.52
C ILE A 244 30.69 -15.33 -0.94
N ALA A 245 30.49 -14.13 -1.49
CA ALA A 245 29.44 -13.22 -1.05
C ALA A 245 28.05 -13.83 -1.17
N GLN A 246 27.78 -14.54 -2.26
CA GLN A 246 26.50 -15.22 -2.46
C GLN A 246 26.30 -16.36 -1.46
N VAL A 247 27.33 -17.18 -1.24
CA VAL A 247 27.27 -18.30 -0.27
C VAL A 247 27.04 -17.74 1.14
N VAL A 248 27.83 -16.76 1.59
CA VAL A 248 27.68 -16.14 2.91
C VAL A 248 26.28 -15.55 3.09
N TYR A 249 25.77 -14.85 2.07
CA TYR A 249 24.43 -14.29 2.13
C TYR A 249 23.35 -15.35 2.24
N VAL A 250 23.40 -16.39 1.38
CA VAL A 250 22.41 -17.48 1.41
C VAL A 250 22.44 -18.21 2.74
N LEU A 251 23.63 -18.49 3.27
CA LEU A 251 23.76 -19.10 4.60
C LEU A 251 23.21 -18.20 5.70
N PHE A 252 23.56 -16.92 5.70
CA PHE A 252 23.06 -15.97 6.70
C PHE A 252 21.54 -15.82 6.65
N VAL A 253 20.96 -15.58 5.48
CA VAL A 253 19.51 -15.44 5.29
C VAL A 253 18.81 -16.77 5.57
N GLY A 254 19.38 -17.89 5.12
CA GLY A 254 18.82 -19.22 5.36
C GLY A 254 18.73 -19.55 6.85
N VAL A 255 19.82 -19.35 7.58
CA VAL A 255 19.88 -19.59 9.03
C VAL A 255 18.96 -18.62 9.77
N ALA A 256 19.07 -17.30 9.52
CA ALA A 256 18.24 -16.31 10.17
C ALA A 256 16.74 -16.50 9.85
N GLY A 257 16.41 -16.82 8.60
CA GLY A 257 15.04 -17.10 8.17
C GLY A 257 14.48 -18.35 8.81
N THR A 258 15.29 -19.41 8.93
CA THR A 258 14.88 -20.64 9.63
C THR A 258 14.58 -20.39 11.10
N PHE A 259 15.46 -19.68 11.81
CA PHE A 259 15.21 -19.33 13.22
C PHE A 259 13.99 -18.43 13.39
N ALA A 260 13.80 -17.45 12.48
CA ALA A 260 12.64 -16.59 12.51
C ALA A 260 11.33 -17.37 12.27
N LEU A 261 11.33 -18.28 11.29
CA LEU A 261 10.19 -19.15 11.00
C LEU A 261 9.87 -20.07 12.17
N LEU A 262 10.87 -20.75 12.74
CA LEU A 262 10.70 -21.60 13.91
C LEU A 262 10.14 -20.80 15.09
N GLY A 263 10.67 -19.61 15.36
CA GLY A 263 10.16 -18.73 16.42
C GLY A 263 8.71 -18.29 16.18
N ALA A 264 8.32 -17.98 14.94
CA ALA A 264 6.95 -17.68 14.57
C ALA A 264 6.00 -18.88 14.72
N LEU A 265 6.51 -20.11 14.54
CA LEU A 265 5.79 -21.38 14.72
C LEU A 265 5.81 -21.89 16.19
N GLN A 266 6.22 -21.07 17.14
CA GLN A 266 6.36 -21.42 18.57
C GLN A 266 7.44 -22.48 18.84
N ILE A 267 8.46 -22.60 18.01
CA ILE A 267 9.53 -23.57 18.13
C ILE A 267 10.88 -22.85 18.29
N GLY A 268 11.67 -23.25 19.29
CA GLY A 268 13.06 -22.81 19.45
C GLY A 268 13.24 -21.48 20.22
N PRO A 269 14.49 -20.96 20.27
CA PRO A 269 14.89 -19.92 21.21
C PRO A 269 14.32 -18.53 20.90
N LEU A 270 13.88 -18.28 19.67
CA LEU A 270 13.31 -16.98 19.27
C LEU A 270 11.81 -16.86 19.55
N THR A 271 11.14 -17.92 20.01
CA THR A 271 9.69 -17.93 20.29
C THR A 271 9.28 -16.77 21.18
N GLN A 272 9.96 -16.54 22.28
CA GLN A 272 9.64 -15.46 23.24
C GLN A 272 9.80 -14.05 22.64
N TYR A 273 10.56 -13.88 21.57
CA TYR A 273 10.84 -12.59 20.94
C TYR A 273 10.02 -12.32 19.67
N ILE A 274 9.65 -13.39 18.94
CA ILE A 274 9.02 -13.28 17.62
C ILE A 274 7.54 -13.68 17.66
N TYR A 275 7.18 -14.66 18.52
CA TYR A 275 5.81 -15.12 18.60
C TYR A 275 4.88 -14.05 19.18
N LYS A 276 3.79 -13.82 18.50
CA LYS A 276 2.59 -13.15 19.01
C LYS A 276 1.37 -13.89 18.47
N THR A 277 0.30 -13.95 19.26
CA THR A 277 -0.98 -14.56 18.84
C THR A 277 -1.44 -14.05 17.49
N SER A 278 -1.23 -12.76 17.21
CA SER A 278 -1.54 -12.15 15.91
C SER A 278 -0.78 -12.76 14.72
N VAL A 279 0.35 -13.42 14.94
CA VAL A 279 1.09 -14.13 13.87
C VAL A 279 0.41 -15.45 13.54
N SER A 280 -0.01 -16.22 14.55
CA SER A 280 -0.76 -17.48 14.33
C SER A 280 -2.11 -17.24 13.66
N LEU A 281 -2.80 -16.15 14.01
CA LEU A 281 -4.08 -15.79 13.39
C LEU A 281 -3.96 -15.50 11.89
N ARG A 282 -2.80 -15.04 11.43
CA ARG A 282 -2.57 -14.79 9.99
C ARG A 282 -2.69 -16.03 9.14
N GLY A 283 -2.33 -17.21 9.66
CA GLY A 283 -2.54 -18.47 8.96
C GLY A 283 -4.00 -18.70 8.58
N GLN A 284 -4.94 -18.40 9.50
CA GLN A 284 -6.38 -18.51 9.24
C GLN A 284 -6.85 -17.45 8.23
N TYR A 285 -6.28 -16.26 8.28
CA TYR A 285 -6.59 -15.21 7.31
C TYR A 285 -6.06 -15.55 5.92
N TRP A 286 -4.85 -16.09 5.82
CA TRP A 286 -4.28 -16.54 4.53
C TRP A 286 -5.10 -17.68 3.92
N GLN A 287 -5.54 -18.62 4.75
CA GLN A 287 -6.40 -19.73 4.30
C GLN A 287 -7.73 -19.21 3.74
N ALA A 288 -8.38 -18.26 4.44
CA ALA A 288 -9.61 -17.66 3.94
C ALA A 288 -9.40 -16.91 2.60
N GLY A 289 -8.30 -16.16 2.45
CA GLY A 289 -7.95 -15.50 1.18
C GLY A 289 -7.65 -16.49 0.07
N TRP A 290 -6.99 -17.60 0.40
CA TRP A 290 -6.77 -18.70 -0.55
C TRP A 290 -8.08 -19.34 -1.00
N ASN A 291 -8.98 -19.63 -0.07
CA ASN A 291 -10.31 -20.20 -0.37
C ASN A 291 -11.11 -19.26 -1.29
N MET A 292 -11.17 -17.94 -0.99
CA MET A 292 -11.83 -16.96 -1.84
C MET A 292 -11.33 -17.00 -3.29
N GLY A 293 -10.01 -16.93 -3.50
CA GLY A 293 -9.43 -16.96 -4.84
C GLY A 293 -9.53 -18.32 -5.53
N SER A 294 -9.54 -19.43 -4.77
CA SER A 294 -9.66 -20.78 -5.33
C SER A 294 -11.09 -21.13 -5.71
N ASP A 295 -12.07 -20.67 -4.93
CA ASP A 295 -13.50 -20.88 -5.19
C ASP A 295 -13.98 -19.97 -6.36
N HIS A 296 -13.31 -18.83 -6.56
CA HIS A 296 -13.56 -17.89 -7.66
C HIS A 296 -12.29 -17.66 -8.51
N PRO A 297 -11.80 -18.70 -9.22
CA PRO A 297 -10.44 -18.72 -9.78
C PRO A 297 -10.18 -17.70 -10.89
N PHE A 298 -11.21 -17.22 -11.59
CA PHE A 298 -11.07 -16.28 -12.72
C PHE A 298 -11.51 -14.86 -12.43
N THR A 299 -12.31 -14.63 -11.41
CA THR A 299 -12.90 -13.33 -11.08
C THR A 299 -12.52 -12.82 -9.71
N GLY A 300 -12.15 -13.74 -8.78
CA GLY A 300 -12.08 -13.42 -7.37
C GLY A 300 -13.44 -13.01 -6.81
N VAL A 301 -13.43 -12.33 -5.68
CA VAL A 301 -14.64 -11.87 -4.98
C VAL A 301 -14.88 -10.35 -5.09
N GLY A 302 -13.99 -9.62 -5.79
CA GLY A 302 -14.04 -8.18 -5.96
C GLY A 302 -13.02 -7.42 -5.08
N PHE A 303 -12.76 -6.16 -5.44
CA PHE A 303 -11.76 -5.35 -4.75
C PHE A 303 -12.23 -4.93 -3.35
N ASP A 304 -11.37 -5.16 -2.35
CA ASP A 304 -11.55 -4.78 -0.94
C ASP A 304 -12.87 -5.30 -0.33
N THR A 305 -13.32 -6.48 -0.80
CA THR A 305 -14.52 -7.19 -0.33
C THR A 305 -14.18 -8.32 0.64
N TYR A 306 -12.92 -8.48 0.97
CA TYR A 306 -12.41 -9.56 1.83
C TYR A 306 -13.19 -9.67 3.15
N GLY A 307 -13.54 -8.54 3.77
CA GLY A 307 -14.30 -8.50 5.01
C GLY A 307 -15.69 -9.12 4.91
N ASP A 308 -16.39 -8.86 3.80
CA ASP A 308 -17.73 -9.41 3.54
C ASP A 308 -17.66 -10.93 3.28
N TRP A 309 -16.58 -11.41 2.67
CA TRP A 309 -16.38 -12.81 2.34
C TRP A 309 -15.71 -13.64 3.44
N TYR A 310 -15.02 -13.02 4.40
CA TYR A 310 -14.22 -13.74 5.39
C TYR A 310 -15.02 -14.80 6.16
N ARG A 311 -16.24 -14.50 6.60
CA ARG A 311 -17.09 -15.41 7.36
C ARG A 311 -17.48 -16.65 6.55
N ARG A 312 -17.73 -16.50 5.25
CA ARG A 312 -18.05 -17.60 4.32
C ARG A 312 -16.83 -18.47 4.03
N ALA A 313 -15.68 -17.84 3.81
CA ALA A 313 -14.47 -18.48 3.32
C ALA A 313 -13.57 -19.08 4.42
N ARG A 314 -13.72 -18.66 5.69
CA ARG A 314 -12.92 -19.18 6.80
C ARG A 314 -13.16 -20.65 7.08
N ASP A 315 -12.14 -21.37 7.54
CA ASP A 315 -12.25 -22.75 7.97
C ASP A 315 -12.82 -22.88 9.39
N THR A 316 -13.25 -24.10 9.76
CA THR A 316 -13.77 -24.40 11.10
C THR A 316 -12.77 -24.14 12.21
N GLN A 317 -11.46 -24.26 11.94
CA GLN A 317 -10.42 -23.90 12.90
C GLN A 317 -10.46 -22.41 13.30
N ALA A 318 -10.85 -21.52 12.40
CA ALA A 318 -11.00 -20.10 12.71
C ALA A 318 -12.16 -19.81 13.68
N LEU A 319 -13.11 -20.73 13.84
CA LEU A 319 -14.17 -20.64 14.84
C LEU A 319 -13.67 -20.96 16.26
N VAL A 320 -12.59 -21.74 16.37
CA VAL A 320 -11.93 -22.03 17.64
C VAL A 320 -10.95 -20.91 17.97
N MET A 321 -10.12 -20.53 17.00
CA MET A 321 -9.12 -19.46 17.15
C MET A 321 -8.96 -18.72 15.82
N PRO A 322 -9.33 -17.45 15.75
CA PRO A 322 -9.60 -16.46 16.82
C PRO A 322 -10.99 -16.53 17.46
N GLY A 323 -11.89 -17.36 16.99
CA GLY A 323 -13.25 -17.50 17.51
C GLY A 323 -14.35 -17.04 16.55
N PRO A 324 -15.60 -17.45 16.78
CA PRO A 324 -16.69 -17.29 15.82
C PRO A 324 -17.08 -15.83 15.53
N ASN A 325 -16.87 -14.93 16.48
CA ASN A 325 -17.22 -13.51 16.36
C ASN A 325 -16.08 -12.63 15.84
N THR A 326 -14.87 -13.17 15.72
CA THR A 326 -13.72 -12.42 15.21
C THR A 326 -13.72 -12.40 13.69
N THR A 327 -13.56 -11.21 13.11
CA THR A 327 -13.50 -10.98 11.66
C THR A 327 -12.25 -10.18 11.29
N THR A 328 -11.89 -10.25 10.02
CA THR A 328 -10.84 -9.43 9.44
C THR A 328 -11.28 -8.94 8.06
N ASN A 329 -10.83 -7.77 7.67
CA ASN A 329 -11.13 -7.19 6.36
C ASN A 329 -9.94 -7.28 5.37
N ALA A 330 -8.94 -8.11 5.67
CA ALA A 330 -7.81 -8.39 4.79
C ALA A 330 -7.12 -9.70 5.20
N ALA A 331 -6.43 -10.36 4.27
CA ALA A 331 -5.60 -11.53 4.55
C ALA A 331 -4.37 -11.20 5.42
N HIS A 332 -4.03 -9.93 5.62
CA HIS A 332 -2.73 -9.51 6.15
C HIS A 332 -1.55 -10.06 5.33
N ASN A 333 -1.77 -10.15 4.02
CA ASN A 333 -0.80 -10.59 3.01
C ASN A 333 -1.27 -10.02 1.68
N VAL A 334 -0.59 -9.00 1.17
CA VAL A 334 -1.01 -8.29 -0.05
C VAL A 334 -1.14 -9.23 -1.26
N PRO A 335 -0.22 -10.17 -1.53
CA PRO A 335 -0.41 -11.19 -2.56
C PRO A 335 -1.72 -11.99 -2.41
N PHE A 336 -2.07 -12.43 -1.20
CA PHE A 336 -3.33 -13.16 -0.98
C PHE A 336 -4.56 -12.25 -1.07
N ASP A 337 -4.46 -10.98 -0.65
CA ASP A 337 -5.53 -10.01 -0.90
C ASP A 337 -5.79 -9.86 -2.40
N VAL A 338 -4.73 -9.70 -3.22
CA VAL A 338 -4.84 -9.60 -4.68
C VAL A 338 -5.42 -10.89 -5.29
N PHE A 339 -5.03 -12.07 -4.78
CA PHE A 339 -5.59 -13.35 -5.22
C PHE A 339 -7.08 -13.46 -4.89
N ALA A 340 -7.49 -13.08 -3.68
CA ALA A 340 -8.89 -13.04 -3.30
C ALA A 340 -9.70 -12.05 -4.15
N PHE A 341 -9.12 -10.86 -4.46
CA PHE A 341 -9.83 -9.82 -5.22
C PHE A 341 -10.15 -10.21 -6.66
N GLY A 342 -9.24 -10.88 -7.38
CA GLY A 342 -9.41 -11.12 -8.81
C GLY A 342 -8.94 -12.48 -9.32
N GLY A 343 -8.78 -13.47 -8.44
CA GLY A 343 -8.36 -14.83 -8.79
C GLY A 343 -6.99 -14.89 -9.46
N TRP A 344 -6.75 -15.97 -10.21
CA TRP A 344 -5.49 -16.20 -10.91
C TRP A 344 -5.10 -15.12 -11.93
N PRO A 345 -6.02 -14.54 -12.73
CA PRO A 345 -5.63 -13.52 -13.71
C PRO A 345 -5.02 -12.28 -13.06
N LEU A 346 -5.64 -11.77 -11.98
CA LEU A 346 -5.16 -10.59 -11.27
C LEU A 346 -3.87 -10.91 -10.51
N PHE A 347 -3.82 -12.04 -9.83
CA PHE A 347 -2.65 -12.50 -9.08
C PHE A 347 -1.42 -12.73 -9.97
N ALA A 348 -1.59 -13.45 -11.09
CA ALA A 348 -0.50 -13.72 -12.02
C ALA A 348 0.06 -12.43 -12.65
N SER A 349 -0.82 -11.49 -13.04
CA SER A 349 -0.39 -10.20 -13.58
C SER A 349 0.33 -9.34 -12.53
N TYR A 350 -0.12 -9.36 -11.28
CA TYR A 350 0.57 -8.72 -10.15
C TYR A 350 1.97 -9.31 -9.92
N LEU A 351 2.08 -10.63 -9.84
CA LEU A 351 3.38 -11.30 -9.70
C LEU A 351 4.30 -11.05 -10.90
N ALA A 352 3.76 -10.96 -12.11
CA ALA A 352 4.53 -10.62 -13.30
C ALA A 352 5.14 -9.22 -13.20
N ILE A 353 4.38 -8.22 -12.69
CA ILE A 353 4.90 -6.87 -12.44
C ILE A 353 6.04 -6.91 -11.41
N LEU A 354 5.85 -7.60 -10.28
CA LEU A 354 6.90 -7.74 -9.26
C LEU A 354 8.15 -8.44 -9.79
N SER A 355 7.97 -9.47 -10.63
CA SER A 355 9.07 -10.24 -11.23
C SER A 355 9.98 -9.36 -12.10
N LEU A 356 9.46 -8.32 -12.75
CA LEU A 356 10.30 -7.39 -13.51
C LEU A 356 11.30 -6.63 -12.61
N SER A 357 10.89 -6.25 -11.41
CA SER A 357 11.79 -5.62 -10.43
C SER A 357 12.85 -6.60 -9.93
N VAL A 358 12.48 -7.86 -9.67
CA VAL A 358 13.45 -8.94 -9.32
C VAL A 358 14.44 -9.17 -10.45
N ILE A 359 13.96 -9.27 -11.70
CA ILE A 359 14.81 -9.43 -12.88
C ILE A 359 15.77 -8.26 -13.03
N ALA A 360 15.30 -7.03 -12.79
CA ALA A 360 16.14 -5.82 -12.81
C ALA A 360 17.24 -5.90 -11.75
N ILE A 361 16.92 -6.28 -10.51
CA ILE A 361 17.90 -6.48 -9.43
C ILE A 361 18.95 -7.50 -9.85
N ILE A 362 18.52 -8.67 -10.33
CA ILE A 362 19.44 -9.75 -10.76
C ILE A 362 20.37 -9.27 -11.87
N LYS A 363 19.84 -8.60 -12.91
CA LYS A 363 20.63 -8.11 -14.05
C LYS A 363 21.66 -7.07 -13.62
N VAL A 364 21.29 -6.08 -12.81
CA VAL A 364 22.24 -5.07 -12.30
C VAL A 364 23.28 -5.73 -11.39
N THR A 365 22.86 -6.58 -10.47
CA THR A 365 23.78 -7.31 -9.58
C THR A 365 24.80 -8.14 -10.37
N ARG A 366 24.38 -8.87 -11.42
CA ARG A 366 25.30 -9.71 -12.22
C ARG A 366 26.35 -8.89 -12.97
N ARG A 367 25.99 -7.71 -13.50
CA ARG A 367 26.89 -6.91 -14.31
C ARG A 367 27.76 -5.92 -13.52
N ASN A 368 27.34 -5.50 -12.31
CA ASN A 368 28.09 -4.57 -11.47
C ASN A 368 28.55 -5.24 -10.18
N ARG A 369 29.89 -5.31 -10.00
CA ARG A 369 30.51 -5.87 -8.79
C ARG A 369 30.75 -4.81 -7.70
N LYS A 370 30.92 -3.55 -8.10
CA LYS A 370 31.21 -2.45 -7.16
C LYS A 370 29.96 -2.11 -6.35
N TYR A 371 30.15 -1.68 -5.12
CA TYR A 371 29.06 -1.15 -4.29
C TYR A 371 28.51 0.14 -4.91
N ASP A 372 27.27 0.09 -5.32
CA ASP A 372 26.53 1.21 -5.89
C ASP A 372 25.45 1.62 -4.91
N ALA A 373 25.70 2.71 -4.19
CA ALA A 373 24.83 3.15 -3.09
C ALA A 373 23.39 3.47 -3.55
N VAL A 374 23.20 4.02 -4.75
CA VAL A 374 21.85 4.29 -5.28
C VAL A 374 21.13 2.98 -5.53
N PHE A 375 21.74 2.06 -6.26
CA PHE A 375 21.16 0.76 -6.56
C PHE A 375 20.87 -0.06 -5.29
N VAL A 376 21.81 -0.13 -4.37
CA VAL A 376 21.64 -0.88 -3.11
C VAL A 376 20.53 -0.27 -2.26
N THR A 377 20.41 1.05 -2.21
CA THR A 377 19.31 1.73 -1.49
C THR A 377 17.95 1.40 -2.10
N LEU A 378 17.82 1.49 -3.44
CA LEU A 378 16.57 1.13 -4.14
C LEU A 378 16.19 -0.33 -3.90
N THR A 379 17.18 -1.25 -3.97
CA THR A 379 16.99 -2.68 -3.74
C THR A 379 16.56 -2.95 -2.29
N THR A 380 17.24 -2.34 -1.32
CA THR A 380 16.94 -2.48 0.10
C THR A 380 15.51 -1.99 0.41
N ALA A 381 15.18 -0.77 -0.02
CA ALA A 381 13.85 -0.19 0.22
C ALA A 381 12.73 -1.05 -0.40
N TRP A 382 12.90 -1.48 -1.66
CA TRP A 382 11.91 -2.32 -2.34
C TRP A 382 11.73 -3.67 -1.66
N THR A 383 12.84 -4.35 -1.32
CA THR A 383 12.76 -5.69 -0.68
C THR A 383 12.18 -5.60 0.74
N CYS A 384 12.54 -4.55 1.51
CA CYS A 384 11.93 -4.29 2.81
C CYS A 384 10.41 -4.11 2.70
N TYR A 385 9.94 -3.36 1.68
CA TYR A 385 8.51 -3.24 1.43
C TYR A 385 7.87 -4.59 1.06
N GLN A 386 8.47 -5.37 0.16
CA GLN A 386 7.91 -6.67 -0.23
C GLN A 386 7.83 -7.63 0.96
N LEU A 387 8.84 -7.65 1.81
CA LEU A 387 8.85 -8.47 3.01
C LEU A 387 7.69 -8.10 3.96
N GLN A 388 7.47 -6.80 4.18
CA GLN A 388 6.35 -6.36 5.01
C GLN A 388 4.99 -6.66 4.36
N SER A 389 4.88 -6.57 3.04
CA SER A 389 3.62 -6.81 2.31
C SER A 389 3.13 -8.27 2.41
N ILE A 390 4.04 -9.23 2.60
CA ILE A 390 3.71 -10.64 2.81
C ILE A 390 3.08 -10.90 4.19
N ILE A 391 3.33 -10.03 5.15
CA ILE A 391 2.87 -10.21 6.55
C ILE A 391 1.95 -9.10 7.03
N SER A 392 1.48 -8.23 6.14
CA SER A 392 0.68 -7.06 6.49
C SER A 392 -0.33 -6.72 5.38
N ILE A 393 -1.21 -5.79 5.69
CA ILE A 393 -2.17 -5.25 4.74
C ILE A 393 -1.56 -4.15 3.88
N ASN A 394 -2.18 -3.89 2.73
CA ASN A 394 -1.76 -2.85 1.80
C ASN A 394 -2.17 -1.45 2.31
N GLN A 395 -1.30 -0.79 3.07
CA GLN A 395 -1.53 0.58 3.54
C GLN A 395 -0.86 1.57 2.58
N ILE A 396 -1.60 2.58 2.09
CA ILE A 396 -1.20 3.48 0.99
C ILE A 396 0.15 4.17 1.25
N GLY A 397 0.39 4.65 2.48
CA GLY A 397 1.64 5.32 2.84
C GLY A 397 2.88 4.44 2.77
N LEU A 398 2.71 3.10 2.86
CA LEU A 398 3.75 2.10 2.63
C LEU A 398 3.77 1.64 1.18
N ALA A 399 2.58 1.37 0.61
CA ALA A 399 2.44 0.83 -0.74
C ALA A 399 3.11 1.72 -1.80
N VAL A 400 2.99 3.03 -1.66
CA VAL A 400 3.60 3.99 -2.61
C VAL A 400 5.09 3.74 -2.80
N TRP A 401 5.84 3.37 -1.75
CA TRP A 401 7.27 3.08 -1.82
C TRP A 401 7.56 1.78 -2.55
N GLY A 402 6.72 0.76 -2.37
CA GLY A 402 6.87 -0.52 -3.08
C GLY A 402 6.74 -0.36 -4.58
N TRP A 403 5.72 0.36 -5.03
CA TRP A 403 5.49 0.61 -6.45
C TRP A 403 6.52 1.60 -7.03
N LEU A 404 6.88 2.65 -6.29
CA LEU A 404 7.89 3.61 -6.67
C LEU A 404 9.26 2.97 -6.87
N PHE A 405 9.75 2.23 -5.88
CA PHE A 405 11.06 1.61 -5.96
C PHE A 405 11.10 0.41 -6.90
N GLY A 406 9.98 -0.32 -7.06
CA GLY A 406 9.86 -1.35 -8.08
C GLY A 406 10.08 -0.81 -9.50
N GLY A 407 9.38 0.26 -9.84
CA GLY A 407 9.59 0.96 -11.12
C GLY A 407 10.98 1.61 -11.24
N ALA A 408 11.51 2.16 -10.13
CA ALA A 408 12.85 2.74 -10.10
C ALA A 408 13.95 1.69 -10.40
N LEU A 409 13.81 0.46 -9.91
CA LEU A 409 14.73 -0.64 -10.21
C LEU A 409 14.68 -1.04 -11.69
N ILE A 410 13.48 -1.11 -12.27
CA ILE A 410 13.31 -1.34 -13.72
C ILE A 410 13.97 -0.22 -14.52
N ALA A 411 13.74 1.03 -14.14
CA ALA A 411 14.36 2.21 -14.77
C ALA A 411 15.88 2.21 -14.63
N TYR A 412 16.39 1.86 -13.45
CA TYR A 412 17.82 1.81 -13.14
C TYR A 412 18.54 0.73 -13.96
N GLU A 413 17.92 -0.43 -14.13
CA GLU A 413 18.44 -1.49 -14.98
C GLU A 413 18.62 -1.00 -16.42
N VAL A 414 17.63 -0.31 -16.97
CA VAL A 414 17.69 0.27 -18.33
C VAL A 414 18.74 1.38 -18.41
N ALA A 415 18.78 2.27 -17.45
CA ALA A 415 19.70 3.44 -17.42
C ALA A 415 21.17 3.04 -17.37
N THR A 416 21.48 1.87 -16.77
CA THR A 416 22.85 1.41 -16.54
C THR A 416 23.27 0.27 -17.46
N ARG A 417 22.48 -0.04 -18.51
CA ARG A 417 22.90 -1.00 -19.55
C ARG A 417 24.16 -0.54 -20.27
N PRO A 418 25.11 -1.41 -20.55
CA PRO A 418 26.23 -1.10 -21.45
C PRO A 418 25.65 -0.60 -22.79
N LYS A 419 26.18 0.50 -23.28
CA LYS A 419 25.88 0.93 -24.65
C LYS A 419 26.52 -0.09 -25.59
N VAL A 420 25.75 -0.69 -26.48
CA VAL A 420 26.29 -1.43 -27.59
C VAL A 420 26.97 -0.41 -28.50
N ASP A 421 28.26 -0.53 -28.73
CA ASP A 421 28.98 0.30 -29.69
C ASP A 421 28.42 0.05 -31.08
N GLU A 422 27.51 0.91 -31.53
CA GLU A 422 26.99 0.94 -32.91
C GLU A 422 28.04 1.45 -33.91
N SER A 423 29.32 1.49 -33.54
CA SER A 423 30.37 2.05 -34.37
C SER A 423 30.83 1.19 -35.55
N GLN A 424 30.14 0.08 -35.86
CA GLN A 424 30.53 -0.77 -37.01
C GLN A 424 29.52 -0.85 -38.18
N ASN A 425 28.40 -0.18 -38.14
CA ASN A 425 27.54 -0.10 -39.34
C ASN A 425 26.56 1.06 -39.24
N VAL A 426 26.90 2.20 -39.81
CA VAL A 426 25.94 3.04 -40.57
C VAL A 426 26.69 4.28 -41.12
N GLN A 427 27.16 4.21 -42.32
CA GLN A 427 27.09 5.38 -43.22
C GLN A 427 25.60 5.70 -43.39
N SER A 428 25.04 6.58 -42.62
CA SER A 428 23.64 7.00 -42.77
C SER A 428 23.55 8.42 -43.21
N LYS A 429 22.88 8.54 -44.36
CA LYS A 429 22.34 9.75 -44.99
C LYS A 429 21.84 10.76 -43.96
N GLY A 430 22.28 12.02 -44.12
CA GLY A 430 21.91 13.16 -43.30
C GLY A 430 20.40 13.34 -43.11
N LYS A 431 19.90 13.04 -41.93
CA LYS A 431 18.61 13.52 -41.47
C LYS A 431 18.79 14.86 -40.77
N ARG A 432 18.14 15.89 -41.29
CA ARG A 432 18.04 17.20 -40.61
C ARG A 432 17.69 17.01 -39.15
N ALA A 433 18.52 17.58 -38.25
CA ALA A 433 18.23 17.62 -36.85
C ALA A 433 16.88 18.31 -36.58
N PRO A 434 16.01 17.74 -35.76
CA PRO A 434 14.77 18.41 -35.37
C PRO A 434 15.11 19.72 -34.63
N ALA A 435 14.39 20.78 -34.95
CA ALA A 435 14.55 22.10 -34.35
C ALA A 435 14.50 21.98 -32.81
N LYS A 436 15.53 22.52 -32.13
CA LYS A 436 15.58 22.58 -30.64
C LYS A 436 14.40 23.44 -30.18
N LYS A 437 13.32 22.82 -29.62
CA LYS A 437 12.33 23.53 -28.82
C LYS A 437 13.08 24.29 -27.71
N LYS A 438 12.75 25.55 -27.51
CA LYS A 438 13.38 26.38 -26.47
C LYS A 438 13.20 25.70 -25.11
N GLN A 439 14.28 25.55 -24.39
CA GLN A 439 14.34 24.79 -23.12
C GLN A 439 13.34 25.31 -22.07
N GLY A 440 13.04 26.62 -22.07
CA GLY A 440 12.08 27.24 -21.16
C GLY A 440 10.63 26.80 -21.39
N GLU A 441 10.20 26.61 -22.66
CA GLU A 441 8.84 26.18 -22.98
C GLU A 441 8.51 24.79 -22.46
N THR A 442 9.50 23.89 -22.44
CA THR A 442 9.29 22.52 -21.94
C THR A 442 9.18 22.47 -20.41
N VAL A 443 9.87 23.35 -19.65
CA VAL A 443 9.73 23.42 -18.19
C VAL A 443 8.33 23.89 -17.81
N VAL A 444 7.89 25.00 -18.37
CA VAL A 444 6.56 25.56 -18.11
C VAL A 444 5.47 24.55 -18.46
N THR A 445 5.58 23.89 -19.62
CA THR A 445 4.60 22.91 -20.07
C THR A 445 4.56 21.67 -19.17
N SER A 446 5.70 21.11 -18.77
CA SER A 446 5.71 19.92 -17.88
C SER A 446 5.20 20.22 -16.48
N THR A 447 5.49 21.41 -15.95
CA THR A 447 4.99 21.84 -14.63
C THR A 447 3.47 22.12 -14.69
N LEU A 448 2.99 22.76 -15.74
CA LEU A 448 1.56 23.01 -15.93
C LEU A 448 0.78 21.70 -16.05
N LEU A 449 1.27 20.76 -16.87
CA LEU A 449 0.65 19.43 -17.00
C LEU A 449 0.64 18.65 -15.69
N ALA A 450 1.71 18.71 -14.91
CA ALA A 450 1.73 18.13 -13.57
C ALA A 450 0.66 18.78 -12.66
N GLY A 451 0.51 20.10 -12.72
CA GLY A 451 -0.53 20.83 -11.97
C GLY A 451 -1.94 20.42 -12.38
N VAL A 452 -2.24 20.38 -13.68
CA VAL A 452 -3.53 19.92 -14.20
C VAL A 452 -3.78 18.45 -13.81
N GLY A 453 -2.77 17.59 -13.99
CA GLY A 453 -2.85 16.19 -13.56
C GLY A 453 -3.13 16.06 -12.06
N ALA A 454 -2.47 16.86 -11.22
CA ALA A 454 -2.74 16.87 -9.79
C ALA A 454 -4.19 17.19 -9.47
N VAL A 455 -4.76 18.22 -10.08
CA VAL A 455 -6.18 18.58 -9.89
C VAL A 455 -7.10 17.44 -10.30
N VAL A 456 -6.87 16.82 -11.46
CA VAL A 456 -7.66 15.67 -11.92
C VAL A 456 -7.55 14.50 -10.94
N GLY A 457 -6.35 14.20 -10.46
CA GLY A 457 -6.14 13.11 -9.50
C GLY A 457 -6.78 13.37 -8.13
N LEU A 458 -6.75 14.61 -7.66
CA LEU A 458 -7.47 15.02 -6.45
C LEU A 458 -8.98 14.85 -6.63
N LEU A 459 -9.54 15.25 -7.79
CA LEU A 459 -10.96 15.05 -8.07
C LEU A 459 -11.35 13.56 -8.09
N ILE A 460 -10.52 12.68 -8.64
CA ILE A 460 -10.76 11.23 -8.65
C ILE A 460 -10.71 10.64 -7.22
N ALA A 461 -9.82 11.13 -6.36
CA ALA A 461 -9.56 10.56 -5.04
C ALA A 461 -10.32 11.26 -3.90
N VAL A 462 -10.98 12.40 -4.15
CA VAL A 462 -11.71 13.18 -3.13
C VAL A 462 -13.01 12.53 -2.63
N PRO A 463 -13.74 11.67 -3.38
CA PRO A 463 -15.05 11.19 -2.95
C PRO A 463 -15.05 10.53 -1.56
N PRO A 464 -14.18 9.56 -1.22
CA PRO A 464 -14.18 8.96 0.11
C PRO A 464 -13.79 9.96 1.20
N TYR A 465 -12.85 10.88 0.93
CA TYR A 465 -12.47 11.93 1.87
C TYR A 465 -13.65 12.87 2.17
N SER A 466 -14.34 13.34 1.13
CA SER A 466 -15.52 14.22 1.28
C SER A 466 -16.66 13.52 2.01
N ALA A 467 -16.90 12.22 1.69
CA ALA A 467 -17.92 11.43 2.38
C ALA A 467 -17.63 11.27 3.88
N ASP A 468 -16.37 11.04 4.21
CA ASP A 468 -15.95 10.89 5.61
C ASP A 468 -16.00 12.22 6.37
N ALA A 469 -15.61 13.33 5.72
CA ALA A 469 -15.73 14.67 6.31
C ALA A 469 -17.18 15.07 6.58
N LYS A 470 -18.10 14.78 5.64
CA LYS A 470 -19.55 15.01 5.84
C LYS A 470 -20.08 14.17 7.01
N TRP A 471 -19.68 12.91 7.08
CA TRP A 471 -20.08 12.00 8.14
C TRP A 471 -19.56 12.49 9.51
N ARG A 472 -18.28 12.88 9.60
CA ARG A 472 -17.70 13.46 10.82
C ARG A 472 -18.45 14.70 11.29
N SER A 473 -18.77 15.60 10.36
CA SER A 473 -19.52 16.82 10.65
C SER A 473 -20.94 16.51 11.15
N ALA A 474 -21.61 15.53 10.55
CA ALA A 474 -22.95 15.11 10.97
C ALA A 474 -22.95 14.53 12.39
N LEU A 475 -22.01 13.62 12.69
CA LEU A 475 -21.84 13.05 14.04
C LEU A 475 -21.61 14.13 15.10
N GLY A 476 -20.74 15.11 14.80
CA GLY A 476 -20.42 16.20 15.74
C GLY A 476 -21.58 17.19 15.97
N SER A 477 -22.53 17.28 15.03
CA SER A 477 -23.65 18.21 15.12
C SER A 477 -24.82 17.73 16.00
N GLN A 478 -24.96 16.43 16.18
CA GLN A 478 -26.11 15.76 16.81
C GLN A 478 -27.48 16.17 16.18
N ASP A 479 -27.45 16.62 14.92
CA ASP A 479 -28.61 17.09 14.16
C ASP A 479 -29.06 15.97 13.21
N LEU A 480 -30.31 15.51 13.40
CA LEU A 480 -30.89 14.43 12.60
C LEU A 480 -30.91 14.76 11.11
N ASN A 481 -31.23 16.01 10.73
CA ASN A 481 -31.28 16.41 9.32
C ASN A 481 -29.88 16.31 8.67
N LYS A 482 -28.83 16.67 9.41
CA LYS A 482 -27.44 16.54 8.93
C LYS A 482 -27.00 15.09 8.83
N ILE A 483 -27.43 14.24 9.78
CA ILE A 483 -27.17 12.79 9.73
C ILE A 483 -27.83 12.19 8.49
N GLU A 484 -29.12 12.47 8.24
CA GLU A 484 -29.81 11.99 7.05
C GLU A 484 -29.18 12.54 5.75
N ALA A 485 -28.85 13.82 5.69
CA ALA A 485 -28.16 14.42 4.54
C ALA A 485 -26.79 13.78 4.25
N ALA A 486 -26.06 13.34 5.30
CA ALA A 486 -24.79 12.64 5.14
C ALA A 486 -24.94 11.19 4.66
N LEU A 487 -26.15 10.62 4.74
CA LEU A 487 -26.47 9.27 4.25
C LEU A 487 -26.99 9.26 2.81
N VAL A 488 -27.34 10.42 2.24
CA VAL A 488 -27.77 10.52 0.83
C VAL A 488 -26.58 10.30 -0.10
N PRO A 489 -26.60 9.26 -0.96
CA PRO A 489 -25.49 8.98 -1.87
C PRO A 489 -25.29 10.07 -2.94
N GLY A 490 -24.03 10.28 -3.34
CA GLY A 490 -23.66 11.16 -4.43
C GLY A 490 -22.18 11.02 -4.76
N TYR A 491 -21.72 11.68 -5.84
CA TYR A 491 -20.30 11.58 -6.24
C TYR A 491 -19.35 11.96 -5.09
N LEU A 492 -19.56 13.10 -4.43
CA LEU A 492 -18.75 13.52 -3.28
C LEU A 492 -19.20 12.91 -1.94
N ASN A 493 -20.11 11.96 -1.99
CA ASN A 493 -20.61 11.25 -0.84
C ASN A 493 -20.97 9.80 -1.20
N PRO A 494 -19.98 8.97 -1.64
CA PRO A 494 -20.25 7.59 -1.94
C PRO A 494 -20.83 6.85 -0.73
N ALA A 495 -21.83 6.02 -1.00
CA ALA A 495 -22.40 5.15 0.02
C ALA A 495 -21.38 4.09 0.45
N ASN A 496 -21.41 3.72 1.72
CA ASN A 496 -20.67 2.58 2.25
C ASN A 496 -21.41 1.91 3.41
N SER A 497 -21.22 0.62 3.59
CA SER A 497 -21.91 -0.19 4.61
C SER A 497 -21.65 0.29 6.03
N TYR A 498 -20.44 0.78 6.31
CA TYR A 498 -20.08 1.30 7.64
C TYR A 498 -20.95 2.49 8.05
N LYS A 499 -21.17 3.46 7.15
CA LYS A 499 -22.00 4.63 7.47
C LYS A 499 -23.43 4.24 7.81
N TYR A 500 -24.02 3.31 7.03
CA TYR A 500 -25.38 2.84 7.31
C TYR A 500 -25.45 2.12 8.66
N ALA A 501 -24.56 1.15 8.91
CA ALA A 501 -24.56 0.42 10.18
C ALA A 501 -24.33 1.34 11.39
N ASN A 502 -23.40 2.29 11.30
CA ASN A 502 -23.12 3.25 12.37
C ASN A 502 -24.30 4.22 12.60
N ALA A 503 -24.94 4.69 11.52
CA ALA A 503 -26.12 5.53 11.61
C ALA A 503 -27.29 4.81 12.31
N VAL A 504 -27.53 3.54 11.94
CA VAL A 504 -28.59 2.75 12.56
C VAL A 504 -28.36 2.58 14.06
N GLN A 505 -27.13 2.25 14.48
CA GLN A 505 -26.78 2.13 15.90
C GLN A 505 -26.98 3.46 16.66
N LEU A 506 -26.59 4.59 16.07
CA LEU A 506 -26.76 5.91 16.64
C LEU A 506 -28.26 6.27 16.78
N LEU A 507 -29.04 6.06 15.71
CA LEU A 507 -30.47 6.37 15.69
C LEU A 507 -31.27 5.49 16.66
N GLU A 508 -30.93 4.21 16.76
CA GLU A 508 -31.52 3.28 17.71
C GLU A 508 -31.26 3.70 19.16
N SER A 509 -29.99 4.04 19.48
CA SER A 509 -29.63 4.51 20.82
C SER A 509 -30.28 5.86 21.17
N SER A 510 -30.55 6.69 20.16
CA SER A 510 -31.23 7.96 20.28
C SER A 510 -32.76 7.86 20.21
N LYS A 511 -33.31 6.65 20.13
CA LYS A 511 -34.76 6.34 20.08
C LYS A 511 -35.49 6.83 18.81
N PHE A 512 -34.76 7.05 17.70
CA PHE A 512 -35.34 7.35 16.38
C PHE A 512 -35.64 6.06 15.62
N PHE A 513 -36.48 5.20 16.18
CA PHE A 513 -36.68 3.82 15.74
C PHE A 513 -37.16 3.68 14.29
N ASP A 514 -38.05 4.58 13.80
CA ASP A 514 -38.57 4.51 12.42
C ASP A 514 -37.49 4.86 11.40
N ILE A 515 -36.64 5.83 11.72
CA ILE A 515 -35.54 6.23 10.86
C ILE A 515 -34.40 5.18 10.93
N SER A 516 -34.18 4.59 12.11
CA SER A 516 -33.29 3.46 12.29
C SER A 516 -33.66 2.29 11.37
N LEU A 517 -34.94 1.88 11.38
CA LEU A 517 -35.45 0.82 10.51
C LEU A 517 -35.25 1.16 9.01
N LYS A 518 -35.62 2.37 8.59
CA LYS A 518 -35.41 2.87 7.22
C LYS A 518 -33.98 2.65 6.75
N TYR A 519 -32.99 3.08 7.54
CA TYR A 519 -31.58 2.99 7.16
C TYR A 519 -30.99 1.57 7.31
N ALA A 520 -31.53 0.74 8.18
CA ALA A 520 -31.20 -0.68 8.23
C ALA A 520 -31.64 -1.41 6.93
N GLN A 521 -32.88 -1.14 6.46
CA GLN A 521 -33.40 -1.67 5.19
C GLN A 521 -32.57 -1.18 4.00
N ILE A 522 -32.20 0.11 3.96
CA ILE A 522 -31.30 0.64 2.92
C ILE A 522 -29.93 -0.03 2.99
N GLY A 523 -29.38 -0.27 4.17
CA GLY A 523 -28.08 -0.91 4.36
C GLY A 523 -28.02 -2.32 3.79
N VAL A 524 -29.02 -3.16 4.03
CA VAL A 524 -29.08 -4.51 3.48
C VAL A 524 -29.37 -4.54 1.98
N GLN A 525 -30.10 -3.56 1.45
CA GLN A 525 -30.31 -3.39 0.00
C GLN A 525 -29.02 -2.91 -0.69
N PHE A 526 -28.26 -2.04 -0.05
CA PHE A 526 -27.00 -1.50 -0.59
C PHE A 526 -25.92 -2.58 -0.71
N ASN A 527 -25.76 -3.42 0.32
CA ASN A 527 -24.79 -4.52 0.30
C ASN A 527 -25.42 -5.78 0.93
N PRO A 528 -26.13 -6.61 0.13
CA PRO A 528 -26.76 -7.85 0.60
C PRO A 528 -25.78 -8.89 1.14
N ASP A 529 -24.49 -8.76 0.82
CA ASP A 529 -23.43 -9.67 1.26
C ASP A 529 -22.70 -9.17 2.52
N ASN A 530 -23.12 -8.06 3.09
CA ASN A 530 -22.56 -7.57 4.35
C ASN A 530 -23.30 -8.17 5.55
N PHE A 531 -22.65 -9.06 6.28
CA PHE A 531 -23.20 -9.71 7.47
C PHE A 531 -23.65 -8.71 8.54
N ASP A 532 -22.87 -7.65 8.77
CA ASP A 532 -23.17 -6.68 9.83
C ASP A 532 -24.41 -5.84 9.49
N ALA A 533 -24.72 -5.60 8.22
CA ALA A 533 -25.97 -4.95 7.80
C ALA A 533 -27.21 -5.80 8.19
N TRP A 534 -27.19 -7.11 7.92
CA TRP A 534 -28.26 -8.03 8.31
C TRP A 534 -28.36 -8.18 9.83
N ARG A 535 -27.21 -8.27 10.51
CA ARG A 535 -27.18 -8.34 11.97
C ARG A 535 -27.80 -7.09 12.61
N VAL A 536 -27.52 -5.92 12.08
CA VAL A 536 -28.11 -4.66 12.57
C VAL A 536 -29.61 -4.68 12.36
N LEU A 537 -30.11 -5.06 11.17
CA LEU A 537 -31.55 -5.21 10.91
C LEU A 537 -32.23 -6.22 11.87
N TYR A 538 -31.56 -7.33 12.19
CA TYR A 538 -32.06 -8.32 13.15
C TYR A 538 -32.22 -7.78 14.56
N LEU A 539 -31.29 -6.89 15.00
CA LEU A 539 -31.19 -6.45 16.39
C LEU A 539 -32.04 -5.22 16.73
N ILE A 540 -32.43 -4.40 15.75
CA ILE A 540 -33.19 -3.17 16.03
C ILE A 540 -34.63 -3.44 16.48
N SER A 541 -35.15 -2.52 17.29
CA SER A 541 -36.40 -2.68 18.03
C SER A 541 -37.62 -2.82 17.12
N LYS A 542 -37.67 -2.05 16.02
CA LYS A 542 -38.83 -1.97 15.12
C LYS A 542 -38.86 -2.96 13.97
N SER A 543 -37.85 -3.82 13.81
CA SER A 543 -37.90 -4.87 12.78
C SER A 543 -39.05 -5.83 13.05
N SER A 544 -39.86 -6.10 12.02
CA SER A 544 -40.94 -7.07 12.08
C SER A 544 -40.44 -8.50 12.28
N PRO A 545 -41.27 -9.43 12.73
CA PRO A 545 -40.88 -10.84 12.81
C PRO A 545 -40.37 -11.41 11.48
N GLU A 546 -40.99 -10.99 10.36
CA GLU A 546 -40.61 -11.39 9.00
C GLU A 546 -39.24 -10.87 8.61
N GLU A 547 -38.96 -9.59 8.91
CA GLU A 547 -37.64 -8.96 8.68
C GLU A 547 -36.55 -9.62 9.52
N LYS A 548 -36.84 -9.96 10.77
CA LYS A 548 -35.90 -10.69 11.64
C LYS A 548 -35.64 -12.11 11.12
N ALA A 549 -36.66 -12.80 10.63
CA ALA A 549 -36.50 -14.12 10.03
C ALA A 549 -35.64 -14.04 8.75
N LEU A 550 -35.91 -13.08 7.86
CA LEU A 550 -35.13 -12.85 6.65
C LEU A 550 -33.67 -12.47 6.98
N ALA A 551 -33.48 -11.61 7.99
CA ALA A 551 -32.15 -11.23 8.44
C ALA A 551 -31.36 -12.43 8.98
N LEU A 552 -31.99 -13.27 9.80
CA LEU A 552 -31.38 -14.50 10.33
C LEU A 552 -31.01 -15.48 9.21
N GLU A 553 -31.88 -15.67 8.22
CA GLU A 553 -31.60 -16.49 7.05
C GLU A 553 -30.36 -16.01 6.30
N ASN A 554 -30.26 -14.70 6.02
CA ASN A 554 -29.08 -14.13 5.37
C ASN A 554 -27.83 -14.20 6.25
N MET A 555 -27.94 -14.00 7.55
CA MET A 555 -26.81 -14.20 8.47
C MET A 555 -26.30 -15.64 8.43
N LYS A 556 -27.20 -16.65 8.38
CA LYS A 556 -26.84 -18.07 8.20
C LYS A 556 -26.16 -18.32 6.84
N ARG A 557 -26.67 -17.71 5.77
CA ARG A 557 -26.06 -17.75 4.44
C ARG A 557 -24.63 -17.18 4.43
N LEU A 558 -24.41 -16.05 5.13
CA LEU A 558 -23.15 -15.31 5.13
C LEU A 558 -22.12 -15.85 6.14
N ASP A 559 -22.56 -16.61 7.16
CA ASP A 559 -21.69 -17.23 8.16
C ASP A 559 -22.11 -18.68 8.44
N PRO A 560 -22.05 -19.58 7.42
CA PRO A 560 -22.69 -20.90 7.44
C PRO A 560 -22.06 -21.89 8.43
N LYS A 561 -20.87 -21.58 8.96
CA LYS A 561 -20.14 -22.45 9.90
C LYS A 561 -20.26 -21.98 11.36
N ASN A 562 -20.87 -20.83 11.61
CA ASN A 562 -20.88 -20.19 12.94
C ASN A 562 -21.99 -20.78 13.83
N PRO A 563 -21.64 -21.51 14.91
CA PRO A 563 -22.66 -22.10 15.80
C PRO A 563 -23.55 -21.05 16.48
N ASN A 564 -23.05 -19.82 16.69
CA ASN A 564 -23.84 -18.75 17.33
C ASN A 564 -24.95 -18.19 16.40
N VAL A 565 -24.91 -18.47 15.11
CA VAL A 565 -25.90 -18.04 14.13
C VAL A 565 -26.80 -19.21 13.74
N LEU A 566 -26.28 -20.43 13.80
CA LEU A 566 -27.01 -21.65 13.42
C LEU A 566 -27.97 -22.14 14.50
N GLY A 567 -27.61 -21.97 15.76
CA GLY A 567 -28.40 -22.34 16.95
C GLY A 567 -29.38 -21.33 17.31
#